data_15dd3f67fbf13a4ab1e59c1f1a4fa506
#
_entry.id   15dd3f67fbf13a4ab1e59c1f1a4fa506
#
_cell.length_a   1.000
_cell.length_b   1.000
_cell.length_c   1.000
_cell.angle_alpha   90.00
_cell.angle_beta   90.00
_cell.angle_gamma   90.00
#
_symmetry.space_group_name_H-M   'P 1'
#
loop_
_entity.id
_entity.type
_entity.pdbx_description
1 polymer ?
#
loop_
_entity_poly.entity_id
_entity_poly.type
_entity_poly.pdbx_seq_one_letter_code
_entity_poly.pdbx_strand_id
1 'polypeptide(L)'
;GPCYQHEAGFHAVADAGATVVSGSQAHFPHLMEFRGDSFIHFGLGNLFFDQMTYELPDGSVIDGTRREFIDRHVFYDGHYLGVELLTAMMEDYSTPRPMTEAERVPFLTEYFNLSGWMPVPPTVIPQPTVTLTPIVLP
;
A
#
# COMPACT_ATOMS: atom_id res chain seq x y z
N GLY A 1 -11.78 -2.46 -8.93
CA GLY A 1 -12.07 -2.70 -7.52
C GLY A 1 -12.38 -4.16 -7.27
N PRO A 2 -12.40 -4.62 -6.00
CA PRO A 2 -12.78 -5.98 -5.67
C PRO A 2 -14.20 -6.26 -6.15
N CYS A 3 -14.48 -7.53 -6.48
CA CYS A 3 -15.83 -7.93 -6.81
C CYS A 3 -16.71 -7.77 -5.57
N TYR A 4 -17.91 -7.25 -5.74
CA TYR A 4 -18.84 -6.91 -4.64
C TYR A 4 -19.06 -8.03 -3.60
N GLN A 5 -19.00 -9.28 -4.05
CA GLN A 5 -19.12 -10.44 -3.16
C GLN A 5 -17.88 -10.67 -2.30
N HIS A 6 -16.71 -10.34 -2.81
CA HIS A 6 -15.46 -10.46 -2.06
C HIS A 6 -15.35 -9.35 -0.99
N GLU A 7 -15.73 -8.13 -1.33
CA GLU A 7 -15.74 -7.00 -0.39
C GLU A 7 -16.55 -7.29 0.87
N ALA A 8 -17.76 -7.82 0.70
CA ALA A 8 -18.63 -8.21 1.83
C ALA A 8 -17.96 -9.26 2.75
N GLY A 9 -17.20 -10.21 2.17
CA GLY A 9 -16.45 -11.20 2.94
C GLY A 9 -15.33 -10.58 3.77
N PHE A 10 -14.57 -9.66 3.21
CA PHE A 10 -13.51 -8.93 3.92
C PHE A 10 -14.08 -8.08 5.06
N HIS A 11 -15.19 -7.39 4.79
CA HIS A 11 -15.89 -6.61 5.82
C HIS A 11 -16.39 -7.49 6.97
N ALA A 12 -16.97 -8.66 6.66
CA ALA A 12 -17.44 -9.58 7.69
C ALA A 12 -16.30 -10.06 8.60
N VAL A 13 -15.09 -10.31 8.05
CA VAL A 13 -13.92 -10.70 8.84
C VAL A 13 -13.44 -9.55 9.72
N ALA A 14 -13.39 -8.34 9.19
CA ALA A 14 -13.04 -7.15 9.97
C ALA A 14 -14.06 -6.88 11.09
N ASP A 15 -15.37 -6.96 10.77
CA ASP A 15 -16.47 -6.76 11.73
C ASP A 15 -16.47 -7.84 12.84
N ALA A 16 -15.90 -9.02 12.55
CA ALA A 16 -15.70 -10.07 13.55
C ALA A 16 -14.50 -9.80 14.48
N GLY A 17 -13.76 -8.70 14.29
CA GLY A 17 -12.69 -8.25 15.17
C GLY A 17 -11.27 -8.52 14.65
N ALA A 18 -11.09 -8.88 13.38
CA ALA A 18 -9.77 -9.01 12.80
C ALA A 18 -9.12 -7.62 12.63
N THR A 19 -7.93 -7.42 13.21
CA THR A 19 -7.20 -6.15 13.10
C THR A 19 -6.63 -5.94 11.70
N VAL A 20 -6.21 -7.01 11.02
CA VAL A 20 -5.67 -6.99 9.67
C VAL A 20 -6.35 -8.04 8.82
N VAL A 21 -6.81 -7.64 7.65
CA VAL A 21 -7.40 -8.55 6.65
C VAL A 21 -6.69 -8.33 5.33
N SER A 22 -5.93 -9.34 4.87
CA SER A 22 -5.19 -9.27 3.61
C SER A 22 -5.73 -10.27 2.60
N GLY A 23 -6.03 -9.77 1.40
CA GLY A 23 -6.48 -10.57 0.28
C GLY A 23 -5.33 -11.21 -0.50
N SER A 24 -5.56 -12.43 -0.95
CA SER A 24 -4.69 -13.16 -1.87
C SER A 24 -5.47 -13.61 -3.11
N GLN A 25 -4.79 -14.25 -4.07
CA GLN A 25 -5.35 -14.72 -5.35
C GLN A 25 -5.72 -13.61 -6.35
N ALA A 26 -5.67 -12.36 -5.97
CA ALA A 26 -5.76 -11.26 -6.90
C ALA A 26 -4.37 -11.06 -7.55
N HIS A 27 -4.26 -11.36 -8.83
CA HIS A 27 -3.00 -11.21 -9.57
C HIS A 27 -2.61 -9.75 -9.83
N PHE A 28 -3.42 -8.81 -9.37
CA PHE A 28 -3.20 -7.37 -9.40
C PHE A 28 -3.30 -6.81 -7.99
N PRO A 29 -2.56 -5.76 -7.67
CA PRO A 29 -2.82 -4.99 -6.46
C PRO A 29 -4.26 -4.45 -6.47
N HIS A 30 -4.86 -4.39 -5.30
CA HIS A 30 -6.19 -3.84 -5.10
C HIS A 30 -6.13 -2.68 -4.11
N LEU A 31 -7.26 -2.01 -3.94
CA LEU A 31 -7.40 -0.90 -3.00
C LEU A 31 -7.32 -1.38 -1.54
N MET A 32 -7.20 -0.41 -0.65
CA MET A 32 -7.12 -0.59 0.80
C MET A 32 -8.22 0.20 1.49
N GLU A 33 -8.59 -0.23 2.70
CA GLU A 33 -9.61 0.42 3.51
C GLU A 33 -9.24 0.34 4.99
N PHE A 34 -9.56 1.40 5.74
CA PHE A 34 -9.68 1.32 7.20
C PHE A 34 -11.16 1.18 7.55
N ARG A 35 -11.51 0.08 8.24
CA ARG A 35 -12.86 -0.19 8.71
C ARG A 35 -12.86 -0.30 10.24
N GLY A 36 -13.30 0.75 10.94
CA GLY A 36 -13.06 0.87 12.37
C GLY A 36 -11.57 0.81 12.67
N ASP A 37 -11.17 -0.12 13.54
CA ASP A 37 -9.76 -0.34 13.91
C ASP A 37 -9.06 -1.39 13.02
N SER A 38 -9.74 -1.88 12.00
CA SER A 38 -9.23 -2.89 11.08
C SER A 38 -8.61 -2.24 9.83
N PHE A 39 -7.46 -2.73 9.41
CA PHE A 39 -6.91 -2.45 8.09
C PHE A 39 -7.24 -3.60 7.13
N ILE A 40 -7.81 -3.26 5.99
CA ILE A 40 -8.16 -4.21 4.92
C ILE A 40 -7.35 -3.88 3.68
N HIS A 41 -6.61 -4.85 3.15
CA HIS A 41 -5.98 -4.78 1.84
C HIS A 41 -6.58 -5.86 0.95
N PHE A 42 -7.38 -5.48 -0.02
CA PHE A 42 -8.17 -6.41 -0.83
C PHE A 42 -7.34 -7.28 -1.78
N GLY A 43 -6.10 -6.91 -2.05
CA GLY A 43 -5.16 -7.71 -2.83
C GLY A 43 -3.78 -7.10 -2.90
N LEU A 44 -2.76 -7.90 -2.60
CA LEU A 44 -1.35 -7.45 -2.56
C LEU A 44 -0.67 -7.46 -3.94
N GLY A 45 -1.20 -8.22 -4.90
CA GLY A 45 -0.55 -8.51 -6.18
C GLY A 45 0.27 -9.80 -6.14
N ASN A 46 1.15 -9.98 -7.11
CA ASN A 46 2.02 -11.15 -7.24
C ASN A 46 3.40 -10.85 -6.67
N LEU A 47 3.89 -11.67 -5.72
CA LEU A 47 5.27 -11.56 -5.23
C LEU A 47 6.22 -12.52 -5.96
N PHE A 48 5.79 -13.75 -6.15
CA PHE A 48 6.50 -14.79 -6.91
C PHE A 48 5.49 -15.50 -7.79
N PHE A 49 5.35 -15.04 -9.01
CA PHE A 49 4.39 -15.60 -9.93
C PHE A 49 4.83 -15.39 -11.38
N ASP A 50 4.66 -16.37 -12.23
CA ASP A 50 5.17 -16.38 -13.60
C ASP A 50 4.32 -15.59 -14.61
N GLN A 51 3.38 -14.78 -14.16
CA GLN A 51 2.57 -13.93 -15.00
C GLN A 51 3.14 -12.51 -15.07
N MET A 52 3.92 -12.22 -16.09
CA MET A 52 4.53 -10.91 -16.31
C MET A 52 3.59 -9.93 -17.02
N THR A 53 2.77 -10.45 -17.90
CA THR A 53 1.81 -9.68 -18.70
C THR A 53 0.51 -10.46 -18.87
N TYR A 54 -0.56 -9.72 -19.11
CA TYR A 54 -1.85 -10.29 -19.47
C TYR A 54 -2.32 -9.64 -20.76
N GLU A 55 -2.57 -10.43 -21.79
CA GLU A 55 -3.11 -9.96 -23.07
C GLU A 55 -4.64 -10.00 -23.03
N LEU A 56 -5.25 -8.85 -23.30
CA LEU A 56 -6.70 -8.74 -23.40
C LEU A 56 -7.21 -9.22 -24.76
N PRO A 57 -8.50 -9.56 -24.89
CA PRO A 57 -9.09 -10.02 -26.15
C PRO A 57 -8.96 -9.03 -27.33
N ASP A 58 -8.75 -7.76 -27.05
CA ASP A 58 -8.52 -6.70 -28.05
C ASP A 58 -7.06 -6.56 -28.47
N GLY A 59 -6.17 -7.40 -27.95
CA GLY A 59 -4.73 -7.41 -28.22
C GLY A 59 -3.94 -6.40 -27.39
N SER A 60 -4.57 -5.64 -26.49
CA SER A 60 -3.83 -4.78 -25.55
C SER A 60 -3.17 -5.61 -24.45
N VAL A 61 -2.02 -5.14 -23.99
CA VAL A 61 -1.21 -5.83 -22.97
C VAL A 61 -1.25 -5.06 -21.65
N ILE A 62 -1.58 -5.77 -20.58
CA ILE A 62 -1.52 -5.25 -19.22
C ILE A 62 -0.29 -5.84 -18.52
N ASP A 63 0.54 -5.01 -17.95
CA ASP A 63 1.73 -5.37 -17.18
C ASP A 63 1.56 -5.14 -15.66
N GLY A 64 0.36 -4.75 -15.24
CA GLY A 64 0.03 -4.45 -13.84
C GLY A 64 0.20 -5.62 -12.89
N THR A 65 0.23 -6.86 -13.41
CA THR A 65 0.52 -8.08 -12.64
C THR A 65 1.93 -8.14 -12.09
N ARG A 66 2.84 -7.27 -12.57
CA ARG A 66 4.21 -7.14 -12.08
C ARG A 66 4.35 -6.25 -10.85
N ARG A 67 3.32 -5.45 -10.56
CA ARG A 67 3.32 -4.50 -9.44
C ARG A 67 2.72 -5.14 -8.22
N GLU A 68 3.33 -4.89 -7.06
CA GLU A 68 2.95 -5.55 -5.82
C GLU A 68 3.13 -4.66 -4.60
N PHE A 69 2.34 -4.95 -3.57
CA PHE A 69 2.53 -4.42 -2.23
C PHE A 69 3.11 -5.48 -1.30
N ILE A 70 3.94 -5.02 -0.38
CA ILE A 70 4.37 -5.79 0.78
C ILE A 70 3.99 -4.95 2.00
N ASP A 71 3.00 -5.40 2.73
CA ASP A 71 2.50 -4.69 3.90
C ASP A 71 3.33 -5.04 5.13
N ARG A 72 3.96 -4.03 5.72
CA ARG A 72 4.68 -4.16 6.98
C ARG A 72 3.84 -3.58 8.11
N HIS A 73 3.13 -4.46 8.82
CA HIS A 73 2.28 -4.05 9.93
C HIS A 73 3.10 -3.79 11.20
N VAL A 74 2.76 -2.73 11.91
CA VAL A 74 3.42 -2.31 13.14
C VAL A 74 2.47 -2.47 14.31
N PHE A 75 2.91 -3.25 15.30
CA PHE A 75 2.22 -3.43 16.58
C PHE A 75 3.13 -3.00 17.73
N TYR A 76 2.54 -2.41 18.75
CA TYR A 76 3.23 -2.05 19.99
C TYR A 76 2.31 -2.31 21.17
N ASP A 77 2.81 -3.02 22.17
CA ASP A 77 2.08 -3.37 23.41
C ASP A 77 0.66 -3.95 23.12
N GLY A 78 0.57 -4.85 22.13
CA GLY A 78 -0.69 -5.47 21.72
C GLY A 78 -1.62 -4.58 20.87
N HIS A 79 -1.23 -3.34 20.60
CA HIS A 79 -1.99 -2.40 19.78
C HIS A 79 -1.44 -2.30 18.37
N TYR A 80 -2.34 -2.27 17.38
CA TYR A 80 -2.00 -1.99 16.00
C TYR A 80 -1.76 -0.49 15.82
N LEU A 81 -0.57 -0.13 15.35
CA LEU A 81 -0.18 1.26 15.14
C LEU A 81 -0.37 1.71 13.69
N GLY A 82 -0.29 0.79 12.73
CA GLY A 82 -0.42 1.12 11.33
C GLY A 82 0.31 0.15 10.40
N VAL A 83 0.37 0.53 9.13
CA VAL A 83 1.03 -0.22 8.08
C VAL A 83 2.01 0.66 7.33
N GLU A 84 3.17 0.12 7.00
CA GLU A 84 4.06 0.68 6.00
C GLU A 84 3.89 -0.10 4.70
N LEU A 85 3.53 0.63 3.66
CA LEU A 85 3.33 0.07 2.33
C LEU A 85 4.66 0.06 1.58
N LEU A 86 5.31 -1.09 1.54
CA LEU A 86 6.44 -1.33 0.68
C LEU A 86 5.93 -1.71 -0.70
N THR A 87 6.65 -1.33 -1.73
CA THR A 87 6.26 -1.55 -3.12
C THR A 87 7.36 -2.25 -3.88
N ALA A 88 6.99 -3.26 -4.65
CA ALA A 88 7.94 -3.97 -5.48
C ALA A 88 7.44 -4.12 -6.91
N MET A 89 8.40 -4.29 -7.81
CA MET A 89 8.22 -4.57 -9.21
C MET A 89 8.85 -5.91 -9.52
N MET A 90 8.09 -6.84 -10.05
CA MET A 90 8.63 -8.12 -10.49
C MET A 90 9.38 -7.92 -11.81
N GLU A 91 10.65 -8.24 -11.77
CA GLU A 91 11.48 -8.41 -12.96
C GLU A 91 11.49 -9.87 -13.34
N ASP A 92 11.69 -10.37 -14.36
CA ASP A 92 12.00 -11.74 -14.73
C ASP A 92 11.28 -12.82 -13.86
N TYR A 93 9.97 -12.92 -13.97
CA TYR A 93 9.07 -13.99 -13.45
C TYR A 93 9.19 -14.34 -11.96
N SER A 94 10.33 -14.16 -11.34
CA SER A 94 10.58 -14.60 -9.96
C SER A 94 11.52 -13.68 -9.18
N THR A 95 11.84 -12.53 -9.71
CA THR A 95 12.80 -11.61 -9.11
C THR A 95 12.12 -10.27 -8.78
N PRO A 96 11.47 -10.17 -7.60
CA PRO A 96 10.94 -8.90 -7.14
C PRO A 96 12.09 -8.00 -6.71
N ARG A 97 12.02 -6.73 -7.08
CA ARG A 97 12.88 -5.66 -6.57
C ARG A 97 12.06 -4.52 -6.01
N PRO A 98 12.59 -3.75 -5.06
CA PRO A 98 11.95 -2.51 -4.66
C PRO A 98 11.69 -1.61 -5.89
N MET A 99 10.53 -0.97 -5.92
CA MET A 99 10.26 0.06 -6.93
C MET A 99 11.21 1.23 -6.75
N THR A 100 11.68 1.79 -7.86
CA THR A 100 12.32 3.10 -7.87
C THR A 100 11.29 4.17 -7.47
N GLU A 101 11.74 5.34 -7.05
CA GLU A 101 10.83 6.43 -6.68
C GLU A 101 9.94 6.85 -7.86
N ALA A 102 10.47 6.84 -9.08
CA ALA A 102 9.73 7.16 -10.30
C ALA A 102 8.61 6.15 -10.60
N GLU A 103 8.74 4.90 -10.17
CA GLU A 103 7.71 3.86 -10.28
C GLU A 103 6.74 3.92 -9.08
N ARG A 104 7.29 4.12 -7.88
CA ARG A 104 6.55 4.07 -6.62
C ARG A 104 5.56 5.21 -6.47
N VAL A 105 5.95 6.43 -6.78
CA VAL A 105 5.09 7.62 -6.58
C VAL A 105 3.80 7.55 -7.39
N PRO A 106 3.81 7.31 -8.71
CA PRO A 106 2.57 7.15 -9.47
C PRO A 106 1.77 5.93 -9.04
N PHE A 107 2.41 4.83 -8.68
CA PHE A 107 1.75 3.63 -8.19
C PHE A 107 0.99 3.88 -6.88
N LEU A 108 1.62 4.45 -5.87
CA LEU A 108 0.95 4.80 -4.62
C LEU A 108 -0.17 5.83 -4.83
N THR A 109 0.05 6.81 -5.70
CA THR A 109 -0.97 7.82 -6.02
C THR A 109 -2.20 7.18 -6.64
N GLU A 110 -2.02 6.24 -7.56
CA GLU A 110 -3.12 5.47 -8.17
C GLU A 110 -3.94 4.76 -7.09
N TYR A 111 -3.29 3.97 -6.23
CA TYR A 111 -4.00 3.15 -5.24
C TYR A 111 -4.58 3.96 -4.08
N PHE A 112 -3.96 5.06 -3.69
CA PHE A 112 -4.54 5.98 -2.70
C PHE A 112 -5.80 6.67 -3.25
N ASN A 113 -5.79 7.06 -4.51
CA ASN A 113 -6.98 7.59 -5.17
C ASN A 113 -8.09 6.55 -5.27
N LEU A 114 -7.77 5.31 -5.66
CA LEU A 114 -8.72 4.20 -5.72
C LEU A 114 -9.29 3.85 -4.35
N SER A 115 -8.51 4.01 -3.29
CA SER A 115 -8.92 3.78 -1.90
C SER A 115 -9.67 4.97 -1.28
N GLY A 116 -9.85 6.06 -2.03
CA GLY A 116 -10.45 7.29 -1.55
C GLY A 116 -9.56 8.09 -0.59
N TRP A 117 -8.28 7.76 -0.52
CA TRP A 117 -7.29 8.44 0.33
C TRP A 117 -6.63 9.55 -0.48
N MET A 118 -6.97 10.78 -0.15
CA MET A 118 -6.30 11.93 -0.75
C MET A 118 -4.91 12.07 -0.12
N PRO A 119 -3.84 12.21 -0.92
CA PRO A 119 -2.55 12.55 -0.35
C PRO A 119 -2.68 13.90 0.35
N VAL A 120 -2.50 13.91 1.67
CA VAL A 120 -2.38 15.16 2.42
C VAL A 120 -1.06 15.79 1.97
N PRO A 121 -1.07 17.02 1.42
CA PRO A 121 0.18 17.71 1.11
C PRO A 121 1.06 17.71 2.37
N PRO A 122 2.37 17.49 2.26
CA PRO A 122 3.24 17.51 3.42
C PRO A 122 3.06 18.83 4.15
N THR A 123 2.54 18.76 5.37
CA THR A 123 2.47 19.93 6.23
C THR A 123 3.91 20.33 6.50
N VAL A 124 4.35 21.45 5.92
CA VAL A 124 5.65 22.03 6.28
C VAL A 124 5.54 22.45 7.74
N ILE A 125 6.01 21.58 8.63
CA ILE A 125 6.14 21.94 10.03
C ILE A 125 7.26 22.98 10.07
N PRO A 126 6.98 24.24 10.44
CA PRO A 126 8.04 25.25 10.56
C PRO A 126 9.08 24.71 11.55
N GLN A 127 10.30 24.56 11.09
CA GLN A 127 11.40 24.22 11.99
C GLN A 127 11.50 25.33 13.03
N PRO A 128 11.55 25.02 14.34
CA PRO A 128 11.74 26.04 15.34
C PRO A 128 13.07 26.75 15.07
N THR A 129 13.00 28.05 14.82
CA THR A 129 14.19 28.88 14.69
C THR A 129 14.88 28.93 16.04
N VAL A 130 15.93 28.16 16.21
CA VAL A 130 16.76 28.23 17.43
C VAL A 130 17.58 29.52 17.32
N THR A 131 17.15 30.56 17.98
CA THR A 131 17.95 31.77 18.18
C THR A 131 19.00 31.48 19.27
N LEU A 132 20.22 31.22 18.84
CA LEU A 132 21.34 31.10 19.78
C LEU A 132 21.64 32.48 20.35
N THR A 133 21.32 32.70 21.62
CA THR A 133 21.77 33.88 22.35
C THR A 133 23.25 33.70 22.70
N PRO A 134 24.14 34.62 22.34
CA PRO A 134 25.54 34.51 22.70
C PRO A 134 25.68 34.50 24.25
N ILE A 135 26.35 33.50 24.77
CA ILE A 135 26.75 33.46 26.17
C ILE A 135 27.91 34.45 26.32
N VAL A 136 27.70 35.56 26.98
CA VAL A 136 28.77 36.45 27.40
C VAL A 136 29.36 35.84 28.69
N LEU A 137 30.55 35.28 28.55
CA LEU A 137 31.33 34.82 29.73
C LEU A 137 31.89 36.03 30.47
N PRO A 138 31.92 35.97 31.80
CA PRO A 138 32.45 37.06 32.66
C PRO A 138 33.97 37.25 32.53
#